data_df8fcf36f144e90d5bfa46df2b8466dc
#
_entry.id   df8fcf36f144e90d5bfa46df2b8466dc
#
_cell.length_a   1.000
_cell.length_b   1.000
_cell.length_c   1.000
_cell.angle_alpha   90.00
_cell.angle_beta   90.00
_cell.angle_gamma   90.00
#
_symmetry.space_group_name_H-M   'P 1'
#
loop_
_entity.id
_entity.type
_entity.pdbx_description
1 polymer ?
#
loop_
_entity_poly.entity_id
_entity_poly.type
_entity_poly.pdbx_seq_one_letter_code
_entity_poly.pdbx_strand_id
1 'polypeptide(L)'
;MKKIIFFFALFLSFTACSVLNKDMENQNKENDQQSVFGVEWKLKKLGSKEMKYSDENETITLLMTCEPENVSGFSACNRYFGKFTYKKGKLIFKDMASTAMMCPNQTMDLERRYLMQLDKVNNFMVDEDGQLLLRKDEKVLLIFAQ
;
A
#
# COMPACT_ATOMS: atom_id res chain seq x y z
N MET A 1 -47.83 31.13 -47.62
CA MET A 1 -47.32 30.27 -46.55
C MET A 1 -45.79 30.29 -46.63
N LYS A 2 -45.15 31.19 -45.86
CA LYS A 2 -43.68 31.33 -45.85
C LYS A 2 -43.14 30.69 -44.55
N LYS A 3 -42.33 29.61 -44.67
CA LYS A 3 -41.65 28.97 -43.56
C LYS A 3 -40.41 29.77 -43.23
N ILE A 4 -40.35 30.32 -42.03
CA ILE A 4 -39.18 30.98 -41.46
C ILE A 4 -38.34 29.89 -40.76
N ILE A 5 -37.13 29.65 -41.26
CA ILE A 5 -36.18 28.75 -40.66
C ILE A 5 -35.28 29.59 -39.74
N PHE A 6 -35.40 29.38 -38.42
CA PHE A 6 -34.54 29.97 -37.41
C PHE A 6 -33.24 29.16 -37.33
N PHE A 7 -32.13 29.74 -37.78
CA PHE A 7 -30.80 29.22 -37.54
C PHE A 7 -30.39 29.58 -36.12
N PHE A 8 -30.36 28.60 -35.25
CA PHE A 8 -29.80 28.73 -33.91
C PHE A 8 -28.28 28.52 -34.03
N ALA A 9 -27.52 29.62 -34.02
CA ALA A 9 -26.05 29.58 -33.96
C ALA A 9 -25.65 29.22 -32.53
N LEU A 10 -25.18 27.99 -32.33
CA LEU A 10 -24.63 27.51 -31.09
C LEU A 10 -23.21 28.08 -30.93
N PHE A 11 -23.09 29.14 -30.14
CA PHE A 11 -21.79 29.66 -29.69
C PHE A 11 -21.18 28.69 -28.67
N LEU A 12 -20.28 27.79 -29.10
CA LEU A 12 -19.40 27.08 -28.22
C LEU A 12 -18.31 28.02 -27.73
N SER A 13 -18.50 28.60 -26.55
CA SER A 13 -17.44 29.28 -25.83
C SER A 13 -16.47 28.21 -25.29
N PHE A 14 -15.31 28.12 -25.94
CA PHE A 14 -14.14 27.41 -25.42
C PHE A 14 -13.60 28.13 -24.17
N THR A 15 -14.05 27.73 -23.00
CA THR A 15 -13.31 27.95 -21.75
C THR A 15 -12.74 26.61 -21.30
N ALA A 16 -11.73 26.16 -22.03
CA ALA A 16 -10.92 25.05 -21.62
C ALA A 16 -9.50 25.56 -21.39
N CYS A 17 -9.08 25.63 -20.15
CA CYS A 17 -7.71 25.35 -19.73
C CYS A 17 -7.39 25.91 -18.34
N SER A 18 -7.85 25.24 -17.30
CA SER A 18 -7.22 25.36 -15.98
C SER A 18 -7.67 24.32 -14.95
N VAL A 19 -8.45 23.31 -15.34
CA VAL A 19 -8.93 22.27 -14.41
C VAL A 19 -8.16 20.94 -14.58
N LEU A 20 -7.44 20.76 -15.69
CA LEU A 20 -6.83 19.47 -16.06
C LEU A 20 -5.62 19.03 -15.23
N ASN A 21 -4.91 19.93 -14.54
CA ASN A 21 -3.71 19.53 -13.81
C ASN A 21 -3.99 18.97 -12.40
N LYS A 22 -5.11 19.33 -11.80
CA LYS A 22 -5.42 18.86 -10.43
C LYS A 22 -6.03 17.47 -10.41
N ASP A 23 -6.78 17.15 -11.46
CA ASP A 23 -7.42 15.83 -11.59
C ASP A 23 -6.43 14.75 -12.04
N MET A 24 -5.42 15.10 -12.86
CA MET A 24 -4.37 14.17 -13.27
C MET A 24 -3.41 13.81 -12.11
N GLU A 25 -3.10 14.75 -11.23
CA GLU A 25 -2.27 14.50 -10.05
C GLU A 25 -3.01 13.64 -9.02
N ASN A 26 -4.33 13.79 -8.92
CA ASN A 26 -5.16 12.98 -8.03
C ASN A 26 -5.38 11.56 -8.59
N GLN A 27 -5.53 11.40 -9.92
CA GLN A 27 -5.65 10.09 -10.58
C GLN A 27 -4.35 9.29 -10.52
N ASN A 28 -3.18 9.91 -10.62
CA ASN A 28 -1.90 9.23 -10.46
C ASN A 28 -1.70 8.72 -9.02
N LYS A 29 -2.07 9.51 -8.02
CA LYS A 29 -2.01 9.08 -6.62
C LYS A 29 -2.99 7.95 -6.30
N GLU A 30 -4.16 7.95 -6.91
CA GLU A 30 -5.17 6.90 -6.73
C GLU A 30 -4.76 5.60 -7.45
N ASN A 31 -4.15 5.70 -8.63
CA ASN A 31 -3.60 4.55 -9.37
C ASN A 31 -2.40 3.90 -8.67
N ASP A 32 -1.47 4.69 -8.14
CA ASP A 32 -0.33 4.17 -7.37
C ASP A 32 -0.78 3.50 -6.07
N GLN A 33 -1.84 4.00 -5.44
CA GLN A 33 -2.41 3.40 -4.24
C GLN A 33 -3.16 2.09 -4.52
N GLN A 34 -3.81 1.97 -5.67
CA GLN A 34 -4.49 0.73 -6.10
C GLN A 34 -3.48 -0.39 -6.39
N SER A 35 -2.28 -0.08 -6.84
CA SER A 35 -1.24 -1.06 -7.17
C SER A 35 -0.63 -1.77 -5.96
N VAL A 36 -0.87 -1.28 -4.74
CA VAL A 36 -0.34 -1.85 -3.49
C VAL A 36 -1.10 -3.10 -3.05
N PHE A 37 -2.39 -3.19 -3.39
CA PHE A 37 -3.27 -4.26 -2.96
C PHE A 37 -3.26 -5.44 -3.95
N GLY A 38 -3.40 -6.66 -3.43
CA GLY A 38 -3.41 -7.88 -4.24
C GLY A 38 -2.03 -8.36 -4.70
N VAL A 39 -0.96 -7.70 -4.27
CA VAL A 39 0.43 -8.02 -4.60
C VAL A 39 1.16 -8.52 -3.35
N GLU A 40 1.98 -9.54 -3.49
CA GLU A 40 2.86 -9.99 -2.42
C GLU A 40 4.14 -9.14 -2.40
N TRP A 41 4.36 -8.49 -1.28
CA TRP A 41 5.50 -7.64 -1.02
C TRP A 41 6.55 -8.35 -0.17
N LYS A 42 7.83 -8.27 -0.55
CA LYS A 42 8.98 -8.87 0.13
C LYS A 42 9.75 -7.82 0.92
N LEU A 43 9.95 -8.04 2.21
CA LEU A 43 10.61 -7.08 3.08
C LEU A 43 12.08 -6.88 2.69
N LYS A 44 12.49 -5.64 2.45
CA LYS A 44 13.87 -5.24 2.14
C LYS A 44 14.57 -4.57 3.32
N LYS A 45 13.81 -3.78 4.12
CA LYS A 45 14.37 -3.11 5.31
C LYS A 45 13.41 -3.15 6.49
N LEU A 46 13.96 -3.40 7.68
CA LEU A 46 13.28 -3.31 8.97
C LEU A 46 13.94 -2.17 9.78
N GLY A 47 13.29 -1.01 9.81
CA GLY A 47 13.91 0.23 10.26
C GLY A 47 15.11 0.60 9.40
N SER A 48 16.29 0.73 10.03
CA SER A 48 17.56 0.98 9.33
C SER A 48 18.29 -0.28 8.87
N LYS A 49 17.82 -1.47 9.27
CA LYS A 49 18.50 -2.74 8.96
C LYS A 49 18.05 -3.29 7.62
N GLU A 50 18.99 -3.50 6.70
CA GLU A 50 18.74 -4.24 5.46
C GLU A 50 18.55 -5.73 5.74
N MET A 51 17.57 -6.32 5.04
CA MET A 51 17.29 -7.74 5.12
C MET A 51 18.08 -8.48 4.04
N LYS A 52 18.75 -9.55 4.46
CA LYS A 52 19.42 -10.48 3.56
C LYS A 52 18.86 -11.87 3.87
N TYR A 53 18.26 -12.50 2.89
CA TYR A 53 17.68 -13.83 3.01
C TYR A 53 18.61 -14.85 2.34
N SER A 54 18.83 -15.96 3.01
CA SER A 54 19.61 -17.07 2.48
C SER A 54 18.75 -17.94 1.56
N ASP A 55 17.43 -17.98 1.82
CA ASP A 55 16.41 -18.74 1.10
C ASP A 55 15.19 -17.85 0.89
N GLU A 56 14.53 -17.96 -0.26
CA GLU A 56 13.28 -17.27 -0.55
C GLU A 56 12.16 -17.65 0.43
N ASN A 57 12.16 -18.90 0.92
CA ASN A 57 11.19 -19.38 1.91
C ASN A 57 11.32 -18.71 3.30
N GLU A 58 12.44 -18.06 3.58
CA GLU A 58 12.69 -17.31 4.81
C GLU A 58 12.29 -15.84 4.67
N THR A 59 11.89 -15.41 3.48
CA THR A 59 11.59 -14.00 3.18
C THR A 59 10.32 -13.57 3.90
N ILE A 60 10.43 -12.50 4.67
CA ILE A 60 9.26 -11.87 5.29
C ILE A 60 8.41 -11.23 4.21
N THR A 61 7.12 -11.57 4.18
CA THR A 61 6.19 -11.11 3.15
C THR A 61 4.99 -10.37 3.73
N LEU A 62 4.34 -9.56 2.90
CA LEU A 62 3.10 -8.85 3.18
C LEU A 62 2.19 -8.90 1.97
N LEU A 63 0.96 -9.34 2.16
CA LEU A 63 -0.12 -9.28 1.17
C LEU A 63 -1.32 -8.58 1.80
N MET A 64 -1.81 -7.53 1.17
CA MET A 64 -3.06 -6.85 1.53
C MET A 64 -4.09 -7.05 0.42
N THR A 65 -5.30 -7.55 0.76
CA THR A 65 -6.42 -7.72 -0.18
C THR A 65 -7.57 -6.83 0.23
N CYS A 66 -8.24 -6.17 -0.73
CA CYS A 66 -9.31 -5.22 -0.44
C CYS A 66 -10.68 -5.88 -0.24
N GLU A 67 -10.93 -7.04 -0.84
CA GLU A 67 -12.21 -7.72 -0.77
C GLU A 67 -12.03 -9.21 -0.44
N PRO A 68 -12.12 -9.58 0.84
CA PRO A 68 -12.25 -8.76 2.05
C PRO A 68 -10.96 -8.01 2.41
N GLU A 69 -11.08 -6.93 3.21
CA GLU A 69 -9.92 -6.16 3.73
C GLU A 69 -9.08 -7.01 4.70
N ASN A 70 -8.24 -7.87 4.16
CA ASN A 70 -7.37 -8.78 4.92
C ASN A 70 -5.90 -8.48 4.67
N VAL A 71 -5.09 -8.72 5.68
CA VAL A 71 -3.63 -8.76 5.59
C VAL A 71 -3.12 -10.13 5.97
N SER A 72 -2.11 -10.60 5.26
CA SER A 72 -1.43 -11.87 5.57
C SER A 72 0.01 -11.84 5.10
N GLY A 73 0.80 -12.80 5.57
CA GLY A 73 2.19 -12.95 5.14
C GLY A 73 2.94 -13.96 6.00
N PHE A 74 4.25 -13.96 5.80
CA PHE A 74 5.22 -14.72 6.59
C PHE A 74 6.11 -13.74 7.38
N SER A 75 6.33 -14.00 8.66
CA SER A 75 7.00 -13.08 9.59
C SER A 75 8.40 -13.54 10.05
N ALA A 76 9.06 -14.36 9.29
CA ALA A 76 10.32 -15.05 9.53
C ALA A 76 10.20 -16.44 10.17
N CYS A 77 9.28 -16.68 11.08
CA CYS A 77 9.02 -17.99 11.69
C CYS A 77 7.59 -18.46 11.41
N ASN A 78 6.64 -17.56 11.58
CA ASN A 78 5.22 -17.88 11.52
C ASN A 78 4.51 -17.18 10.36
N ARG A 79 3.42 -17.79 9.91
CA ARG A 79 2.43 -17.08 9.09
C ARG A 79 1.61 -16.18 10.00
N TYR A 80 1.35 -14.97 9.53
CA TYR A 80 0.46 -14.04 10.22
C TYR A 80 -0.70 -13.66 9.31
N PHE A 81 -1.79 -13.24 9.93
CA PHE A 81 -2.98 -12.79 9.25
C PHE A 81 -3.75 -11.81 10.15
N GLY A 82 -4.59 -11.02 9.55
CA GLY A 82 -5.42 -10.05 10.24
C GLY A 82 -6.25 -9.25 9.27
N LYS A 83 -6.73 -8.11 9.73
CA LYS A 83 -7.50 -7.16 8.96
C LYS A 83 -6.74 -5.83 8.86
N PHE A 84 -7.09 -5.03 7.88
CA PHE A 84 -6.68 -3.64 7.85
C PHE A 84 -7.86 -2.73 7.50
N THR A 85 -7.70 -1.46 7.74
CA THR A 85 -8.57 -0.41 7.21
C THR A 85 -7.73 0.63 6.52
N TYR A 86 -8.16 1.06 5.33
CA TYR A 86 -7.53 2.15 4.60
C TYR A 86 -8.56 3.21 4.28
N LYS A 87 -8.45 4.39 4.92
CA LYS A 87 -9.35 5.53 4.70
C LYS A 87 -8.58 6.83 4.82
N LYS A 88 -8.77 7.74 3.84
CA LYS A 88 -8.21 9.09 3.86
C LYS A 88 -6.69 9.10 4.10
N GLY A 89 -5.96 8.17 3.46
CA GLY A 89 -4.51 8.04 3.58
C GLY A 89 -4.02 7.37 4.87
N LYS A 90 -4.92 6.94 5.75
CA LYS A 90 -4.57 6.21 6.98
C LYS A 90 -4.74 4.71 6.76
N LEU A 91 -3.67 3.96 7.01
CA LEU A 91 -3.62 2.50 7.01
C LEU A 91 -3.47 2.03 8.45
N ILE A 92 -4.38 1.18 8.92
CA ILE A 92 -4.34 0.63 10.27
C ILE A 92 -4.54 -0.88 10.19
N PHE A 93 -3.60 -1.65 10.72
CA PHE A 93 -3.72 -3.10 10.89
C PHE A 93 -4.46 -3.43 12.19
N LYS A 94 -5.30 -4.46 12.16
CA LYS A 94 -6.17 -4.87 13.29
C LYS A 94 -6.28 -6.38 13.36
N ASP A 95 -6.66 -6.87 14.55
CA ASP A 95 -6.98 -8.27 14.77
C ASP A 95 -5.87 -9.21 14.28
N MET A 96 -4.62 -8.79 14.48
CA MET A 96 -3.44 -9.51 14.03
C MET A 96 -3.23 -10.77 14.86
N ALA A 97 -3.07 -11.89 14.19
CA ALA A 97 -2.76 -13.18 14.77
C ALA A 97 -1.65 -13.88 13.98
N SER A 98 -0.97 -14.82 14.60
CA SER A 98 0.05 -15.66 13.94
C SER A 98 -0.07 -17.11 14.39
N THR A 99 0.49 -18.03 13.59
CA THR A 99 0.75 -19.41 14.03
C THR A 99 1.78 -19.40 15.16
N ALA A 100 1.93 -20.51 15.86
CA ALA A 100 2.82 -20.62 17.02
C ALA A 100 3.85 -21.75 16.81
N MET A 101 4.63 -21.64 15.75
CA MET A 101 5.76 -22.54 15.51
C MET A 101 6.96 -22.11 16.37
N MET A 102 7.78 -23.07 16.76
CA MET A 102 9.01 -22.82 17.48
C MET A 102 10.17 -22.79 16.52
N CYS A 103 10.85 -21.66 16.44
CA CYS A 103 12.03 -21.42 15.61
C CYS A 103 13.24 -21.05 16.49
N PRO A 104 14.46 -21.00 15.94
CA PRO A 104 15.61 -20.49 16.64
C PRO A 104 15.38 -19.08 17.20
N ASN A 105 15.95 -18.77 18.36
CA ASN A 105 15.70 -17.51 19.07
C ASN A 105 15.92 -16.27 18.20
N GLN A 106 16.93 -16.28 17.31
CA GLN A 106 17.19 -15.15 16.40
C GLN A 106 16.05 -14.90 15.42
N THR A 107 15.45 -15.96 14.90
CA THR A 107 14.30 -15.90 13.98
C THR A 107 13.06 -15.40 14.70
N MET A 108 12.80 -15.90 15.92
CA MET A 108 11.70 -15.42 16.78
C MET A 108 11.86 -13.94 17.18
N ASP A 109 13.10 -13.51 17.44
CA ASP A 109 13.38 -12.09 17.72
C ASP A 109 13.17 -11.21 16.49
N LEU A 110 13.49 -11.70 15.30
CA LEU A 110 13.23 -11.00 14.05
C LEU A 110 11.72 -10.85 13.80
N GLU A 111 10.97 -11.95 13.94
CA GLU A 111 9.52 -11.95 13.87
C GLU A 111 8.88 -10.93 14.80
N ARG A 112 9.24 -10.98 16.08
CA ARG A 112 8.72 -10.07 17.10
C ARG A 112 8.96 -8.61 16.69
N ARG A 113 10.19 -8.27 16.28
CA ARG A 113 10.53 -6.91 15.83
C ARG A 113 9.73 -6.49 14.60
N TYR A 114 9.55 -7.38 13.64
CA TYR A 114 8.74 -7.12 12.45
C TYR A 114 7.29 -6.81 12.81
N LEU A 115 6.63 -7.71 13.54
CA LEU A 115 5.23 -7.55 13.93
C LEU A 115 5.02 -6.30 14.81
N MET A 116 5.96 -5.98 15.71
CA MET A 116 5.92 -4.74 16.48
C MET A 116 6.05 -3.46 15.63
N GLN A 117 6.76 -3.51 14.50
CA GLN A 117 6.79 -2.36 13.58
C GLN A 117 5.52 -2.29 12.75
N LEU A 118 5.01 -3.43 12.30
CA LEU A 118 3.76 -3.50 11.53
C LEU A 118 2.57 -2.93 12.32
N ASP A 119 2.47 -3.25 13.62
CA ASP A 119 1.43 -2.72 14.52
C ASP A 119 1.46 -1.18 14.68
N LYS A 120 2.63 -0.55 14.48
CA LYS A 120 2.79 0.90 14.60
C LYS A 120 2.44 1.67 13.33
N VAL A 121 2.24 0.98 12.22
CA VAL A 121 1.98 1.62 10.92
C VAL A 121 0.68 2.40 10.97
N ASN A 122 0.70 3.61 10.41
CA ASN A 122 -0.51 4.43 10.27
C ASN A 122 -0.71 5.01 8.87
N ASN A 123 0.26 4.85 7.97
CA ASN A 123 0.15 5.23 6.56
C ASN A 123 1.21 4.51 5.70
N PHE A 124 1.11 4.65 4.39
CA PHE A 124 2.10 4.15 3.45
C PHE A 124 2.30 5.11 2.28
N MET A 125 3.36 4.89 1.53
CA MET A 125 3.58 5.45 0.20
C MET A 125 4.32 4.44 -0.67
N VAL A 126 4.23 4.60 -1.98
CA VAL A 126 5.12 3.96 -2.95
C VAL A 126 6.13 5.00 -3.40
N ASP A 127 7.40 4.65 -3.43
CA ASP A 127 8.45 5.55 -3.88
C ASP A 127 8.67 5.47 -5.40
N GLU A 128 9.60 6.26 -5.93
CA GLU A 128 9.92 6.32 -7.36
C GLU A 128 10.51 4.99 -7.90
N ASP A 129 11.08 4.16 -7.04
CA ASP A 129 11.61 2.84 -7.36
C ASP A 129 10.53 1.74 -7.28
N GLY A 130 9.28 2.10 -7.01
CA GLY A 130 8.16 1.16 -6.85
C GLY A 130 8.20 0.38 -5.54
N GLN A 131 8.95 0.85 -4.53
CA GLN A 131 9.01 0.21 -3.22
C GLN A 131 7.86 0.68 -2.33
N LEU A 132 7.26 -0.25 -1.59
CA LEU A 132 6.24 0.06 -0.59
C LEU A 132 6.89 0.45 0.73
N LEU A 133 6.69 1.68 1.16
CA LEU A 133 7.16 2.22 2.43
C LEU A 133 6.00 2.27 3.42
N LEU A 134 6.01 1.40 4.44
CA LEU A 134 5.09 1.48 5.56
C LEU A 134 5.64 2.42 6.62
N ARG A 135 4.81 3.36 7.08
CA ARG A 135 5.25 4.47 7.93
C ARG A 135 4.38 4.65 9.16
N LYS A 136 5.00 5.26 10.18
CA LYS A 136 4.30 5.95 11.25
C LYS A 136 4.56 7.43 11.09
N ASP A 137 3.52 8.19 10.76
CA ASP A 137 3.61 9.59 10.38
C ASP A 137 4.62 9.77 9.23
N GLU A 138 5.70 10.49 9.41
CA GLU A 138 6.75 10.68 8.40
C GLU A 138 7.88 9.63 8.49
N LYS A 139 7.93 8.85 9.57
CA LYS A 139 8.99 7.89 9.80
C LYS A 139 8.72 6.58 9.07
N VAL A 140 9.63 6.19 8.18
CA VAL A 140 9.62 4.88 7.53
C VAL A 140 9.99 3.80 8.54
N LEU A 141 9.14 2.78 8.68
CA LEU A 141 9.31 1.64 9.57
C LEU A 141 9.75 0.38 8.83
N LEU A 142 9.14 0.14 7.66
CA LEU A 142 9.34 -1.04 6.84
C LEU A 142 9.41 -0.63 5.37
N ILE A 143 10.33 -1.24 4.61
CA ILE A 143 10.43 -1.07 3.16
C ILE A 143 10.31 -2.44 2.51
N PHE A 144 9.43 -2.52 1.52
CA PHE A 144 9.19 -3.73 0.74
C PHE A 144 9.44 -3.49 -0.75
N ALA A 145 9.75 -4.55 -1.48
CA ALA A 145 9.74 -4.60 -2.95
C ALA A 145 8.97 -5.84 -3.42
N GLN A 146 8.61 -5.87 -4.67
CA GLN A 146 8.02 -7.03 -5.35
C GLN A 146 9.07 -8.09 -5.66
#